data_50d9e82aa4f4557f527d890c8afbafd2
#
_entry.id   50d9e82aa4f4557f527d890c8afbafd2
#
_cell.length_a   1.000
_cell.length_b   1.000
_cell.length_c   1.000
_cell.angle_alpha   90.00
_cell.angle_beta   90.00
_cell.angle_gamma   90.00
#
_symmetry.space_group_name_H-M   'P 1'
#
loop_
_entity.id
_entity.type
_entity.pdbx_description
1 polymer ?
#
loop_
_entity_poly.entity_id
_entity_poly.type
_entity_poly.pdbx_seq_one_letter_code
_entity_poly.pdbx_strand_id
1 'polypeptide(L)'
;MKIFVINPGSTSTKIALFIDEKPVWAAGAHHTADDLSEFHHVNEQYAYRKDFVLRLLAEADIPLDFDAVIARGGLLKPTPGGVYAINEQMKHDLLNARMEHACNLGALIADEIARECHCPAYIADPEVVDELQPAARLTGIQIGRAS
;
A
#
# COMPACT_ATOMS: atom_id res chain seq x y z
N MET A 1 6.02 8.79 -18.24
CA MET A 1 5.60 8.97 -16.83
C MET A 1 6.19 7.84 -16.00
N LYS A 2 6.91 8.17 -14.93
CA LYS A 2 7.47 7.20 -13.99
C LYS A 2 6.53 7.04 -12.80
N ILE A 3 6.00 5.85 -12.61
CA ILE A 3 5.08 5.55 -11.51
C ILE A 3 5.73 4.50 -10.61
N PHE A 4 5.89 4.82 -9.35
CA PHE A 4 6.36 3.88 -8.34
C PHE A 4 5.18 3.28 -7.58
N VAL A 5 5.16 1.95 -7.44
CA VAL A 5 4.06 1.20 -6.83
C VAL A 5 4.56 0.46 -5.60
N ILE A 6 3.79 0.54 -4.51
CA ILE A 6 4.08 -0.12 -3.23
C ILE A 6 2.89 -0.98 -2.82
N ASN A 7 3.16 -2.25 -2.52
CA ASN A 7 2.13 -3.20 -2.06
C ASN A 7 2.63 -3.96 -0.81
N PRO A 8 2.41 -3.42 0.38
CA PRO A 8 2.73 -4.11 1.62
C PRO A 8 1.65 -5.16 1.95
N GLY A 9 2.08 -6.40 2.09
CA GLY A 9 1.27 -7.50 2.60
C GLY A 9 1.63 -7.86 4.04
N SER A 10 0.92 -8.80 4.64
CA SER A 10 1.15 -9.23 6.03
C SER A 10 2.60 -9.65 6.27
N THR A 11 3.14 -10.47 5.37
CA THR A 11 4.48 -11.06 5.48
C THR A 11 5.39 -10.68 4.31
N SER A 12 5.02 -9.68 3.52
CA SER A 12 5.80 -9.27 2.36
C SER A 12 5.68 -7.78 2.07
N THR A 13 6.66 -7.24 1.38
CA THR A 13 6.57 -5.93 0.76
C THR A 13 7.00 -6.06 -0.68
N LYS A 14 6.13 -5.70 -1.62
CA LYS A 14 6.40 -5.74 -3.05
C LYS A 14 6.39 -4.33 -3.60
N ILE A 15 7.31 -4.04 -4.49
CA ILE A 15 7.44 -2.74 -5.15
C ILE A 15 7.68 -2.93 -6.64
N ALA A 16 7.26 -1.95 -7.43
CA ALA A 16 7.49 -1.95 -8.86
C ALA A 16 7.65 -0.54 -9.41
N LEU A 17 8.42 -0.41 -10.48
CA LEU A 17 8.55 0.81 -11.25
C LEU A 17 7.93 0.60 -12.63
N PHE A 18 7.05 1.51 -13.00
CA PHE A 18 6.45 1.57 -14.33
C PHE A 18 6.97 2.81 -15.07
N ILE A 19 7.25 2.64 -16.34
CA ILE A 19 7.42 3.76 -17.27
C ILE A 19 6.26 3.68 -18.25
N ASP A 20 5.41 4.71 -18.20
CA ASP A 20 4.11 4.71 -18.85
C ASP A 20 3.28 3.50 -18.39
N GLU A 21 2.87 2.60 -19.27
CA GLU A 21 2.08 1.41 -18.93
C GLU A 21 2.93 0.14 -18.75
N LYS A 22 4.26 0.24 -18.86
CA LYS A 22 5.14 -0.93 -18.85
C LYS A 22 5.88 -1.06 -17.52
N PRO A 23 5.79 -2.22 -16.85
CA PRO A 23 6.65 -2.50 -15.72
C PRO A 23 8.09 -2.67 -16.21
N VAL A 24 9.01 -1.87 -15.68
CA VAL A 24 10.43 -1.90 -16.06
C VAL A 24 11.30 -2.51 -14.97
N TRP A 25 10.82 -2.53 -13.75
CA TRP A 25 11.54 -3.12 -12.62
C TRP A 25 10.54 -3.51 -11.52
N ALA A 26 10.83 -4.59 -10.83
CA ALA A 26 10.09 -5.00 -9.65
C ALA A 26 11.03 -5.71 -8.67
N ALA A 27 10.75 -5.52 -7.41
CA ALA A 27 11.44 -6.18 -6.30
C ALA A 27 10.49 -6.41 -5.14
N GLY A 28 10.92 -7.19 -4.18
CA GLY A 28 10.20 -7.43 -2.95
C GLY A 28 10.85 -8.54 -2.16
N ALA A 29 10.42 -8.67 -0.92
CA ALA A 29 10.83 -9.76 -0.08
C ALA A 29 9.72 -10.20 0.86
N HIS A 30 9.85 -11.44 1.33
CA HIS A 30 9.15 -11.91 2.50
C HIS A 30 9.87 -11.43 3.75
N HIS A 31 9.10 -10.98 4.72
CA HIS A 31 9.55 -10.72 6.07
C HIS A 31 9.30 -11.98 6.89
N THR A 32 10.33 -12.49 7.53
CA THR A 32 10.19 -13.68 8.38
C THR A 32 9.43 -13.34 9.66
N ALA A 33 8.95 -14.37 10.36
CA ALA A 33 8.34 -14.17 11.66
C ALA A 33 9.33 -13.51 12.65
N ASP A 34 10.62 -13.83 12.54
CA ASP A 34 11.66 -13.21 13.36
C ASP A 34 11.83 -11.73 13.05
N ASP A 35 11.83 -11.33 11.77
CA ASP A 35 11.91 -9.92 11.36
C ASP A 35 10.77 -9.08 11.93
N LEU A 36 9.59 -9.68 12.09
CA LEU A 36 8.38 -8.99 12.55
C LEU A 36 8.11 -9.21 14.05
N SER A 37 8.87 -10.06 14.73
CA SER A 37 8.64 -10.44 16.14
C SER A 37 8.83 -9.29 17.13
N GLU A 38 9.61 -8.27 16.75
CA GLU A 38 9.86 -7.08 17.58
C GLU A 38 8.65 -6.16 17.66
N PHE A 39 7.71 -6.27 16.71
CA PHE A 39 6.58 -5.36 16.59
C PHE A 39 5.33 -5.96 17.24
N HIS A 40 4.76 -5.27 18.21
CA HIS A 40 3.50 -5.65 18.85
C HIS A 40 2.29 -5.21 18.03
N HIS A 41 2.43 -4.11 17.28
CA HIS A 41 1.41 -3.54 16.42
C HIS A 41 1.93 -3.35 14.99
N VAL A 42 1.04 -3.49 14.01
CA VAL A 42 1.40 -3.33 12.59
C VAL A 42 1.93 -1.93 12.30
N ASN A 43 1.36 -0.91 12.94
CA ASN A 43 1.80 0.48 12.75
C ASN A 43 3.27 0.71 13.15
N GLU A 44 3.81 -0.09 14.07
CA GLU A 44 5.23 -0.04 14.46
C GLU A 44 6.17 -0.49 13.33
N GLN A 45 5.66 -1.23 12.34
CA GLN A 45 6.43 -1.69 11.19
C GLN A 45 6.67 -0.60 10.13
N TYR A 46 6.11 0.60 10.32
CA TYR A 46 6.19 1.67 9.32
C TYR A 46 7.63 2.00 8.94
N ALA A 47 8.47 2.36 9.90
CA ALA A 47 9.87 2.71 9.65
C ALA A 47 10.66 1.54 9.02
N TYR A 48 10.48 0.33 9.55
CA TYR A 48 11.10 -0.87 9.03
C TYR A 48 10.77 -1.11 7.57
N ARG A 49 9.49 -1.05 7.20
CA ARG A 49 9.04 -1.27 5.83
C ARG A 49 9.43 -0.13 4.88
N LYS A 50 9.39 1.11 5.35
CA LYS A 50 9.87 2.26 4.57
C LYS A 50 11.36 2.14 4.27
N ASP A 51 12.18 1.88 5.29
CA ASP A 51 13.64 1.72 5.12
C ASP A 51 13.97 0.55 4.19
N PHE A 52 13.20 -0.54 4.27
CA PHE A 52 13.32 -1.66 3.36
C PHE A 52 13.07 -1.25 1.88
N VAL A 53 12.01 -0.48 1.62
CA VAL A 53 11.71 0.04 0.27
C VAL A 53 12.83 0.94 -0.24
N LEU A 54 13.28 1.89 0.58
CA LEU A 54 14.36 2.81 0.22
C LEU A 54 15.68 2.08 -0.05
N ARG A 55 15.98 1.05 0.73
CA ARG A 55 17.16 0.21 0.51
C ARG A 55 17.10 -0.51 -0.83
N LEU A 56 15.97 -1.13 -1.18
CA LEU A 56 15.82 -1.81 -2.47
C LEU A 56 15.99 -0.86 -3.66
N LEU A 57 15.47 0.36 -3.56
CA LEU A 57 15.67 1.39 -4.57
C LEU A 57 17.14 1.79 -4.71
N ALA A 58 17.83 1.97 -3.58
CA ALA A 58 19.25 2.31 -3.58
C ALA A 58 20.11 1.17 -4.16
N GLU A 59 19.84 -0.08 -3.80
CA GLU A 59 20.54 -1.26 -4.34
C GLU A 59 20.37 -1.42 -5.86
N ALA A 60 19.24 -0.94 -6.40
CA ALA A 60 18.96 -0.96 -7.82
C ALA A 60 19.41 0.32 -8.56
N ASP A 61 20.05 1.25 -7.88
CA ASP A 61 20.43 2.56 -8.41
C ASP A 61 19.23 3.36 -9.00
N ILE A 62 18.05 3.20 -8.38
CA ILE A 62 16.85 3.91 -8.80
C ILE A 62 16.70 5.19 -7.96
N PRO A 63 16.84 6.37 -8.58
CA PRO A 63 16.69 7.64 -7.87
C PRO A 63 15.23 7.93 -7.51
N LEU A 64 15.02 8.73 -6.46
CA LEU A 64 13.71 9.22 -6.06
C LEU A 64 13.27 10.40 -6.95
N ASP A 65 12.89 10.11 -8.19
CA ASP A 65 12.48 11.09 -9.20
C ASP A 65 11.18 10.64 -9.92
N PHE A 66 10.21 10.16 -9.16
CA PHE A 66 8.95 9.66 -9.69
C PHE A 66 7.96 10.78 -10.02
N ASP A 67 7.10 10.54 -11.01
CA ASP A 67 6.00 11.44 -11.36
C ASP A 67 4.75 11.19 -10.50
N ALA A 68 4.62 9.99 -9.97
CA ALA A 68 3.58 9.60 -9.00
C ALA A 68 4.02 8.38 -8.18
N VAL A 69 3.51 8.28 -6.96
CA VAL A 69 3.66 7.09 -6.11
C VAL A 69 2.27 6.53 -5.81
N ILE A 70 2.10 5.23 -5.99
CA ILE A 70 0.82 4.56 -5.78
C ILE A 70 1.02 3.43 -4.76
N ALA A 71 0.20 3.43 -3.72
CA ALA A 71 0.08 2.30 -2.82
C ALA A 71 -1.16 1.48 -3.16
N ARG A 72 -1.06 0.17 -3.02
CA ARG A 72 -2.23 -0.70 -3.06
C ARG A 72 -2.74 -0.95 -1.65
N GLY A 73 -4.07 -0.98 -1.52
CA GLY A 73 -4.72 -1.40 -0.30
C GLY A 73 -5.02 -0.27 0.67
N GLY A 74 -5.36 -0.68 1.87
CA GLY A 74 -5.79 0.18 2.96
C GLY A 74 -7.21 -0.15 3.41
N LEU A 75 -7.38 -0.37 4.71
CA LEU A 75 -8.68 -0.65 5.32
C LEU A 75 -9.41 0.66 5.65
N LEU A 76 -9.89 1.30 4.59
CA LEU A 76 -10.74 2.49 4.68
C LEU A 76 -12.21 2.13 4.86
N LYS A 77 -13.08 3.13 4.93
CA LYS A 77 -14.51 2.89 4.80
C LYS A 77 -14.82 2.30 3.41
N PRO A 78 -15.88 1.51 3.27
CA PRO A 78 -16.29 0.97 1.97
C PRO A 78 -16.38 2.08 0.92
N THR A 79 -15.62 1.93 -0.16
CA THR A 79 -15.54 2.88 -1.27
C THR A 79 -15.63 2.12 -2.60
N PRO A 80 -16.11 2.73 -3.67
CA PRO A 80 -16.00 2.14 -5.01
C PRO A 80 -14.54 1.83 -5.38
N GLY A 81 -14.33 0.87 -6.29
CA GLY A 81 -13.03 0.64 -6.90
C GLY A 81 -12.52 1.90 -7.60
N GLY A 82 -11.22 2.12 -7.60
CA GLY A 82 -10.61 3.28 -8.25
C GLY A 82 -9.31 3.75 -7.62
N VAL A 83 -8.86 4.91 -8.06
CA VAL A 83 -7.64 5.57 -7.60
C VAL A 83 -8.02 6.84 -6.85
N TYR A 84 -7.48 6.98 -5.64
CA TYR A 84 -7.79 8.08 -4.74
C TYR A 84 -6.51 8.79 -4.31
N ALA A 85 -6.51 10.12 -4.36
CA ALA A 85 -5.40 10.91 -3.83
C ALA A 85 -5.30 10.72 -2.31
N ILE A 86 -4.08 10.51 -1.83
CA ILE A 86 -3.83 10.39 -0.39
C ILE A 86 -3.92 11.78 0.24
N ASN A 87 -4.66 11.88 1.32
CA ASN A 87 -4.82 13.09 2.13
C ASN A 87 -4.64 12.81 3.63
N GLU A 88 -4.58 13.86 4.43
CA GLU A 88 -4.35 13.75 5.88
C GLU A 88 -5.46 12.95 6.58
N GLN A 89 -6.72 13.12 6.16
CA GLN A 89 -7.84 12.37 6.74
C GLN A 89 -7.70 10.87 6.47
N MET A 90 -7.33 10.49 5.26
CA MET A 90 -7.09 9.10 4.88
C MET A 90 -5.97 8.50 5.72
N LYS A 91 -4.86 9.20 5.90
CA LYS A 91 -3.74 8.73 6.73
C LYS A 91 -4.15 8.54 8.18
N HIS A 92 -4.91 9.48 8.72
CA HIS A 92 -5.46 9.38 10.07
C HIS A 92 -6.39 8.16 10.21
N ASP A 93 -7.29 7.94 9.25
CA ASP A 93 -8.23 6.83 9.28
C ASP A 93 -7.51 5.47 9.20
N LEU A 94 -6.46 5.38 8.38
CA LEU A 94 -5.65 4.16 8.26
C LEU A 94 -4.86 3.84 9.52
N LEU A 95 -4.31 4.86 10.19
CA LEU A 95 -3.58 4.69 11.45
C LEU A 95 -4.49 4.27 12.61
N ASN A 96 -5.77 4.67 12.57
CA ASN A 96 -6.77 4.40 13.60
C ASN A 96 -7.80 3.34 13.16
N ALA A 97 -7.51 2.58 12.10
CA ALA A 97 -8.39 1.53 11.62
C ALA A 97 -8.59 0.45 12.70
N ARG A 98 -9.83 -0.07 12.79
CA ARG A 98 -10.17 -1.13 13.75
C ARG A 98 -9.40 -2.42 13.54
N MET A 99 -9.00 -2.68 12.32
CA MET A 99 -8.18 -3.83 11.95
C MET A 99 -6.80 -3.34 11.55
N GLU A 100 -5.81 -3.86 12.21
CA GLU A 100 -4.41 -3.64 11.84
C GLU A 100 -4.04 -4.56 10.68
N HIS A 101 -3.64 -3.98 9.58
CA HIS A 101 -3.11 -4.71 8.43
C HIS A 101 -1.98 -3.93 7.77
N ALA A 102 -0.98 -4.64 7.29
CA ALA A 102 0.20 -4.01 6.68
C ALA A 102 -0.13 -3.13 5.48
N CYS A 103 -1.22 -3.42 4.75
CA CYS A 103 -1.69 -2.57 3.65
C CYS A 103 -2.03 -1.13 4.07
N ASN A 104 -2.37 -0.91 5.36
CA ASN A 104 -2.61 0.44 5.88
C ASN A 104 -1.35 1.31 5.84
N LEU A 105 -0.18 0.70 5.92
CA LEU A 105 1.11 1.41 5.88
C LEU A 105 1.49 1.87 4.47
N GLY A 106 0.92 1.25 3.43
CA GLY A 106 1.23 1.56 2.04
C GLY A 106 1.00 3.03 1.70
N ALA A 107 -0.14 3.58 2.09
CA ALA A 107 -0.46 4.98 1.86
C ALA A 107 0.50 5.94 2.58
N LEU A 108 0.90 5.60 3.81
CA LEU A 108 1.84 6.41 4.59
C LEU A 108 3.23 6.44 3.96
N ILE A 109 3.72 5.27 3.54
CA ILE A 109 5.02 5.14 2.86
C ILE A 109 4.98 5.85 1.50
N ALA A 110 3.89 5.68 0.75
CA ALA A 110 3.72 6.32 -0.55
C ALA A 110 3.70 7.86 -0.44
N ASP A 111 2.98 8.40 0.55
CA ASP A 111 2.93 9.84 0.79
C ASP A 111 4.31 10.41 1.14
N GLU A 112 5.09 9.74 1.96
CA GLU A 112 6.42 10.21 2.34
C GLU A 112 7.39 10.18 1.15
N ILE A 113 7.44 9.09 0.39
CA ILE A 113 8.27 9.00 -0.81
C ILE A 113 7.85 10.05 -1.86
N ALA A 114 6.54 10.23 -2.05
CA ALA A 114 6.01 11.23 -2.98
C ALA A 114 6.40 12.67 -2.58
N ARG A 115 6.42 12.98 -1.29
CA ARG A 115 6.91 14.27 -0.79
C ARG A 115 8.38 14.51 -1.13
N GLU A 116 9.21 13.50 -0.97
CA GLU A 116 10.63 13.59 -1.34
C GLU A 116 10.82 13.79 -2.86
N CYS A 117 9.93 13.19 -3.67
CA CYS A 117 9.93 13.33 -5.13
C CYS A 117 9.21 14.60 -5.61
N HIS A 118 8.53 15.34 -4.74
CA HIS A 118 7.65 16.47 -5.11
C HIS A 118 6.56 16.07 -6.12
N CYS A 119 5.97 14.90 -5.94
CA CYS A 119 4.94 14.34 -6.81
C CYS A 119 3.69 13.92 -6.01
N PRO A 120 2.56 13.67 -6.68
CA PRO A 120 1.35 13.20 -6.00
C PRO A 120 1.47 11.74 -5.53
N ALA A 121 0.73 11.41 -4.45
CA ALA A 121 0.56 10.07 -3.93
C ALA A 121 -0.89 9.63 -4.02
N TYR A 122 -1.10 8.36 -4.37
CA TYR A 122 -2.43 7.77 -4.54
C TYR A 122 -2.51 6.40 -3.87
N ILE A 123 -3.73 5.98 -3.57
CA ILE A 123 -4.04 4.56 -3.34
C ILE A 123 -4.90 4.05 -4.50
N ALA A 124 -4.66 2.80 -4.89
CA ALA A 124 -5.45 2.10 -5.89
C ALA A 124 -6.17 0.93 -5.25
N ASP A 125 -7.46 0.79 -5.56
CA ASP A 125 -8.33 -0.31 -5.12
C ASP A 125 -8.15 -0.65 -3.63
N PRO A 126 -8.64 0.21 -2.73
CA PRO A 126 -8.61 -0.09 -1.30
C PRO A 126 -9.29 -1.44 -1.04
N GLU A 127 -8.79 -2.23 -0.10
CA GLU A 127 -9.27 -3.60 0.17
C GLU A 127 -10.74 -3.68 0.62
N VAL A 128 -11.34 -2.55 0.90
CA VAL A 128 -12.74 -2.38 1.31
C VAL A 128 -13.67 -2.03 0.15
N VAL A 129 -13.23 -2.27 -1.09
CA VAL A 129 -14.08 -2.07 -2.27
C VAL A 129 -15.32 -2.92 -2.15
N ASP A 130 -16.49 -2.30 -2.11
CA ASP A 130 -17.79 -2.95 -2.02
C ASP A 130 -18.51 -2.91 -3.38
N GLU A 131 -18.20 -3.90 -4.20
CA GLU A 131 -18.84 -4.09 -5.52
C GLU A 131 -19.87 -5.22 -5.51
N LEU A 132 -20.23 -5.75 -4.33
CA LEU A 132 -21.24 -6.79 -4.23
C LEU A 132 -22.62 -6.24 -4.61
N GLN A 133 -23.25 -6.89 -5.56
CA GLN A 133 -24.64 -6.61 -5.89
C GLN A 133 -25.55 -6.91 -4.67
N PRO A 134 -26.68 -6.18 -4.50
CA PRO A 134 -27.56 -6.36 -3.35
C PRO A 134 -27.99 -7.81 -3.09
N ALA A 135 -28.21 -8.60 -4.12
CA ALA A 135 -28.56 -10.02 -4.02
C ALA A 135 -27.43 -10.87 -3.40
N ALA A 136 -26.17 -10.54 -3.70
CA ALA A 136 -25.02 -11.26 -3.17
C ALA A 136 -24.79 -10.97 -1.67
N ARG A 137 -25.31 -9.87 -1.14
CA ARG A 137 -25.24 -9.50 0.28
C ARG A 137 -26.17 -10.30 1.16
N LEU A 138 -27.20 -10.93 0.56
CA LEU A 138 -28.26 -11.65 1.28
C LEU A 138 -27.96 -13.13 1.49
N THR A 139 -26.86 -13.64 1.00
CA THR A 139 -26.57 -15.10 1.00
C THR A 139 -26.26 -15.70 2.37
N GLY A 140 -26.07 -14.90 3.41
CA GLY A 140 -25.70 -15.40 4.76
C GLY A 140 -24.40 -16.21 4.81
N ILE A 141 -23.86 -16.57 3.67
CA ILE A 141 -22.54 -17.16 3.53
C ILE A 141 -21.58 -16.01 3.38
N GLN A 142 -20.63 -15.91 4.28
CA GLN A 142 -19.49 -15.04 4.11
C GLN A 142 -18.66 -15.57 2.92
N ILE A 143 -19.15 -15.33 1.71
CA ILE A 143 -18.31 -15.47 0.53
C ILE A 143 -17.23 -14.42 0.74
N GLY A 144 -16.00 -14.88 0.92
CA GLY A 144 -14.89 -13.98 1.17
C GLY A 144 -14.97 -12.84 0.18
N ARG A 145 -15.10 -11.64 0.68
CA ARG A 145 -14.93 -10.46 -0.16
C ARG A 145 -13.57 -10.66 -0.78
N ALA A 146 -13.54 -10.72 -2.10
CA ALA A 146 -12.30 -10.90 -2.81
C ALA A 146 -11.35 -9.79 -2.38
N SER A 147 -10.36 -10.22 -1.66
CA SER A 147 -9.28 -9.37 -1.21
C SER A 147 -8.34 -9.07 -2.38
#